data_7d385b6ebf9471eb298df550f7e40e71
#
_entry.id   7d385b6ebf9471eb298df550f7e40e71
#
_cell.length_a   1.000
_cell.length_b   1.000
_cell.length_c   1.000
_cell.angle_alpha   90.00
_cell.angle_beta   90.00
_cell.angle_gamma   90.00
#
_symmetry.space_group_name_H-M   'P 1'
#
loop_
_entity.id
_entity.type
_entity.pdbx_description
1 polymer ?
#
loop_
_entity_poly.entity_id
_entity_poly.type
_entity_poly.pdbx_seq_one_letter_code
_entity_poly.pdbx_strand_id
1 'polypeptide(L)'
;MFLSFFIGLQQDLKLVLVAPVVCALFRLAFILVYRPGRSPRGEWRKWWACFRYAFWWGLDFNAYVFLYSLVLVSLPGAFLPEYFSAGDMVRTAGLTVYLLVLYTAFMGKMIFYYHFHDTFNQTMRLAGHADKKNFVDIFFNQNHGAWILLGYIPYALLCYHGIQYLLATPVLPYVELSSPWLQYGLNTVVFLASVLWFYWLRYGGTLDHRKKPEWDELPAIVKEDTLLSKAAMDDLIALELVLRAPLDEMLLHDDAESEHVIQPVLPAGASLTDDPLRLFRHEAGGPRIHAPKHIFFLLGEGHAQAPFDPIYDELNLMEASQRFRQDQHTVAINNFLPAGMRSRPSVVGLAAGVYDADLELNEKMPFWQGCALTSWPEQLRRLGYRTEFWYGGGLGHGSLEHFLPAAGFDACHSGFDICPADAPRTWLGIYDHVFLNRAAELIREQDADQPVFHFLYTTSNHGPYHMPMDKLGFDMDRVMPAWSGQLKHDKMAWRKLGGCWYADQSLMHFVEEMRAAYPDSLFIVTGDHSTGLIPFEHGVIDRREPSLRDGLLTSFAMHHPELTPEILAGNTIGGHMNIAGAQLEDITIL
;
A
#
# COMPACT_ATOMS: atom_id res chain seq x y z
N MET A 1 -1.98 -4.19 54.48
CA MET A 1 -1.95 -5.13 53.33
C MET A 1 -3.29 -5.17 52.57
N PHE A 2 -4.36 -5.76 53.14
CA PHE A 2 -5.62 -5.91 52.40
C PHE A 2 -6.30 -4.60 52.02
N LEU A 3 -6.32 -3.61 52.92
CA LEU A 3 -6.86 -2.29 52.64
C LEU A 3 -6.11 -1.62 51.47
N SER A 4 -4.79 -1.61 51.50
CA SER A 4 -3.96 -1.01 50.43
C SER A 4 -4.17 -1.71 49.10
N PHE A 5 -4.26 -3.05 49.10
CA PHE A 5 -4.55 -3.82 47.91
C PHE A 5 -5.93 -3.50 47.34
N PHE A 6 -6.98 -3.43 48.17
CA PHE A 6 -8.34 -3.15 47.73
C PHE A 6 -8.47 -1.72 47.15
N ILE A 7 -7.82 -0.74 47.74
CA ILE A 7 -7.76 0.63 47.21
C ILE A 7 -6.99 0.62 45.88
N GLY A 8 -5.83 -0.04 45.82
CA GLY A 8 -5.02 -0.17 44.61
C GLY A 8 -5.81 -0.82 43.47
N LEU A 9 -6.50 -1.93 43.72
CA LEU A 9 -7.29 -2.64 42.75
C LEU A 9 -8.40 -1.74 42.16
N GLN A 10 -9.07 -0.92 42.96
CA GLN A 10 -10.08 0.03 42.45
C GLN A 10 -9.45 1.09 41.56
N GLN A 11 -8.25 1.58 41.91
CA GLN A 11 -7.52 2.51 41.03
C GLN A 11 -7.15 1.85 39.70
N ASP A 12 -6.71 0.59 39.70
CA ASP A 12 -6.41 -0.19 38.50
C ASP A 12 -7.65 -0.34 37.59
N LEU A 13 -8.83 -0.62 38.21
CA LEU A 13 -10.09 -0.75 37.50
C LEU A 13 -10.56 0.56 36.85
N LYS A 14 -10.33 1.73 37.50
CA LYS A 14 -10.65 3.03 36.90
C LYS A 14 -9.85 3.29 35.62
N LEU A 15 -8.60 2.86 35.56
CA LEU A 15 -7.70 3.16 34.46
C LEU A 15 -7.98 2.34 33.19
N VAL A 16 -8.61 1.18 33.32
CA VAL A 16 -8.84 0.26 32.21
C VAL A 16 -9.61 0.88 31.04
N LEU A 17 -10.57 1.76 31.31
CA LEU A 17 -11.39 2.37 30.28
C LEU A 17 -10.77 3.61 29.63
N VAL A 18 -9.68 4.13 30.15
CA VAL A 18 -9.04 5.35 29.63
C VAL A 18 -8.55 5.14 28.19
N ALA A 19 -7.77 4.09 27.95
CA ALA A 19 -7.26 3.81 26.63
C ALA A 19 -8.34 3.50 25.59
N PRO A 20 -9.37 2.64 25.85
CA PRO A 20 -10.50 2.46 24.95
C PRO A 20 -11.26 3.74 24.60
N VAL A 21 -11.44 4.65 25.57
CA VAL A 21 -12.08 5.95 25.31
C VAL A 21 -11.22 6.81 24.39
N VAL A 22 -9.91 6.86 24.63
CA VAL A 22 -8.98 7.59 23.75
C VAL A 22 -8.98 7.00 22.34
N CYS A 23 -8.92 5.68 22.19
CA CYS A 23 -9.02 5.02 20.88
C CYS A 23 -10.35 5.32 20.16
N ALA A 24 -11.45 5.40 20.92
CA ALA A 24 -12.75 5.79 20.35
C ALA A 24 -12.75 7.25 19.85
N LEU A 25 -12.11 8.17 20.59
CA LEU A 25 -11.93 9.56 20.15
C LEU A 25 -11.03 9.66 18.91
N PHE A 26 -9.93 8.93 18.85
CA PHE A 26 -9.07 8.87 17.68
C PHE A 26 -9.80 8.33 16.45
N ARG A 27 -10.60 7.28 16.62
CA ARG A 27 -11.46 6.74 15.57
C ARG A 27 -12.48 7.76 15.07
N LEU A 28 -13.12 8.48 15.99
CA LEU A 28 -14.02 9.54 15.61
C LEU A 28 -13.30 10.64 14.83
N ALA A 29 -12.13 11.07 15.30
CA ALA A 29 -11.32 12.07 14.61
C ALA A 29 -10.90 11.59 13.20
N PHE A 30 -10.48 10.34 13.05
CA PHE A 30 -10.17 9.73 11.76
C PHE A 30 -11.35 9.81 10.78
N ILE A 31 -12.55 9.40 11.21
CA ILE A 31 -13.75 9.43 10.36
C ILE A 31 -14.09 10.86 9.95
N LEU A 32 -14.03 11.81 10.89
CA LEU A 32 -14.40 13.21 10.61
C LEU A 32 -13.39 13.92 9.72
N VAL A 33 -12.11 13.59 9.81
CA VAL A 33 -11.06 14.18 8.96
C VAL A 33 -11.19 13.69 7.52
N TYR A 34 -11.39 12.40 7.31
CA TYR A 34 -11.43 11.82 5.96
C TYR A 34 -12.81 11.82 5.31
N ARG A 35 -13.87 12.06 6.06
CA ARG A 35 -15.23 12.29 5.54
C ARG A 35 -15.90 13.43 6.32
N PRO A 36 -15.48 14.68 6.08
CA PRO A 36 -16.10 15.84 6.69
C PRO A 36 -17.60 15.89 6.36
N GLY A 37 -18.43 16.09 7.37
CA GLY A 37 -19.88 16.11 7.20
C GLY A 37 -20.58 14.75 7.27
N ARG A 38 -19.85 13.63 7.32
CA ARG A 38 -20.46 12.32 7.59
C ARG A 38 -21.07 12.31 9.00
N SER A 39 -22.33 11.94 9.09
CA SER A 39 -23.09 11.93 10.33
C SER A 39 -23.63 10.53 10.63
N PRO A 40 -23.74 10.13 11.91
CA PRO A 40 -24.43 8.90 12.30
C PRO A 40 -25.92 8.85 11.93
N ARG A 41 -26.52 9.98 11.55
CA ARG A 41 -27.95 10.05 11.17
C ARG A 41 -28.22 9.15 9.96
N GLY A 42 -29.13 8.19 10.14
CA GLY A 42 -29.46 7.19 9.12
C GLY A 42 -28.50 6.00 9.05
N GLU A 43 -27.27 6.12 9.57
CA GLU A 43 -26.25 5.07 9.55
C GLU A 43 -25.85 4.59 10.96
N TRP A 44 -26.62 4.92 11.98
CA TRP A 44 -26.23 4.70 13.37
C TRP A 44 -25.89 3.22 13.67
N ARG A 45 -26.51 2.26 12.96
CA ARG A 45 -26.22 0.82 13.10
C ARG A 45 -24.80 0.48 12.63
N LYS A 46 -24.35 1.09 11.53
CA LYS A 46 -22.97 0.93 11.02
C LYS A 46 -21.94 1.52 12.00
N TRP A 47 -22.22 2.73 12.48
CA TRP A 47 -21.37 3.40 13.47
C TRP A 47 -21.28 2.60 14.76
N TRP A 48 -22.41 2.16 15.30
CA TRP A 48 -22.44 1.34 16.50
C TRP A 48 -21.68 0.02 16.32
N ALA A 49 -21.88 -0.67 15.22
CA ALA A 49 -21.16 -1.92 14.91
C ALA A 49 -19.66 -1.68 14.82
N CYS A 50 -19.21 -0.60 14.12
CA CYS A 50 -17.81 -0.23 14.01
C CYS A 50 -17.19 0.06 15.39
N PHE A 51 -17.78 0.94 16.20
CA PHE A 51 -17.24 1.33 17.50
C PHE A 51 -17.29 0.18 18.51
N ARG A 52 -18.37 -0.59 18.54
CA ARG A 52 -18.49 -1.75 19.42
C ARG A 52 -17.45 -2.82 19.09
N TYR A 53 -17.30 -3.16 17.82
CA TYR A 53 -16.31 -4.16 17.39
C TYR A 53 -14.89 -3.71 17.73
N ALA A 54 -14.56 -2.49 17.37
CA ALA A 54 -13.25 -1.92 17.63
C ALA A 54 -12.94 -1.73 19.13
N PHE A 55 -13.94 -1.50 19.97
CA PHE A 55 -13.79 -1.50 21.42
C PHE A 55 -13.33 -2.88 21.93
N TRP A 56 -14.04 -3.93 21.56
CA TRP A 56 -13.72 -5.29 21.99
C TRP A 56 -12.41 -5.78 21.41
N TRP A 57 -12.12 -5.48 20.15
CA TRP A 57 -10.88 -5.87 19.51
C TRP A 57 -9.67 -5.14 20.12
N GLY A 58 -9.75 -3.83 20.30
CA GLY A 58 -8.69 -3.03 20.91
C GLY A 58 -8.36 -3.41 22.36
N LEU A 59 -9.28 -4.08 23.08
CA LEU A 59 -9.00 -4.61 24.41
C LEU A 59 -7.93 -5.71 24.41
N ASP A 60 -7.58 -6.27 23.26
CA ASP A 60 -6.44 -7.18 23.12
C ASP A 60 -5.14 -6.54 23.68
N PHE A 61 -4.91 -5.26 23.42
CA PHE A 61 -3.80 -4.48 23.99
C PHE A 61 -4.22 -3.65 25.20
N ASN A 62 -5.33 -2.96 25.11
CA ASN A 62 -5.73 -1.98 26.14
C ASN A 62 -6.01 -2.60 27.51
N ALA A 63 -6.39 -3.88 27.57
CA ALA A 63 -6.58 -4.57 28.85
C ALA A 63 -5.28 -4.73 29.64
N TYR A 64 -4.12 -4.71 29.02
CA TYR A 64 -2.83 -4.78 29.69
C TYR A 64 -2.54 -3.58 30.61
N VAL A 65 -3.23 -2.46 30.43
CA VAL A 65 -3.18 -1.32 31.36
C VAL A 65 -3.56 -1.75 32.78
N PHE A 66 -4.59 -2.60 32.92
CA PHE A 66 -4.97 -3.18 34.21
C PHE A 66 -3.86 -4.08 34.77
N LEU A 67 -3.35 -4.99 33.95
CA LEU A 67 -2.31 -5.93 34.39
C LEU A 67 -1.03 -5.22 34.81
N TYR A 68 -0.59 -4.22 34.04
CA TYR A 68 0.53 -3.36 34.37
C TYR A 68 0.35 -2.73 35.76
N SER A 69 -0.79 -2.06 35.99
CA SER A 69 -1.08 -1.35 37.23
C SER A 69 -1.21 -2.32 38.40
N LEU A 70 -1.89 -3.45 38.20
CA LEU A 70 -2.04 -4.49 39.24
C LEU A 70 -0.67 -5.05 39.67
N VAL A 71 0.14 -5.47 38.70
CA VAL A 71 1.40 -6.20 38.98
C VAL A 71 2.50 -5.27 39.48
N LEU A 72 2.64 -4.07 38.90
CA LEU A 72 3.72 -3.16 39.25
C LEU A 72 3.37 -2.19 40.37
N VAL A 73 2.10 -1.99 40.69
CA VAL A 73 1.70 -1.01 41.71
C VAL A 73 0.88 -1.64 42.84
N SER A 74 -0.26 -2.25 42.53
CA SER A 74 -1.18 -2.72 43.58
C SER A 74 -0.64 -3.89 44.38
N LEU A 75 -0.01 -4.88 43.74
CA LEU A 75 0.59 -6.01 44.45
C LEU A 75 1.78 -5.60 45.29
N PRO A 76 2.81 -4.88 44.78
CA PRO A 76 3.91 -4.43 45.64
C PRO A 76 3.46 -3.46 46.74
N GLY A 77 2.54 -2.51 46.40
CA GLY A 77 2.03 -1.54 47.37
C GLY A 77 1.20 -2.16 48.51
N ALA A 78 0.68 -3.38 48.31
CA ALA A 78 0.03 -4.13 49.38
C ALA A 78 0.99 -4.51 50.51
N PHE A 79 2.28 -4.75 50.18
CA PHE A 79 3.30 -5.19 51.14
C PHE A 79 4.25 -4.05 51.55
N LEU A 80 4.41 -3.02 50.74
CA LEU A 80 5.33 -1.91 50.92
C LEU A 80 4.55 -0.58 51.04
N PRO A 81 4.27 -0.09 52.27
CA PRO A 81 3.47 1.13 52.47
C PRO A 81 4.06 2.39 51.81
N GLU A 82 5.38 2.52 51.81
CA GLU A 82 6.08 3.64 51.15
C GLU A 82 5.89 3.63 49.64
N TYR A 83 5.93 2.44 49.02
CA TYR A 83 5.69 2.26 47.61
C TYR A 83 4.23 2.53 47.25
N PHE A 84 3.29 2.17 48.13
CA PHE A 84 1.86 2.46 47.94
C PHE A 84 1.59 3.96 47.81
N SER A 85 2.29 4.80 48.59
CA SER A 85 2.14 6.26 48.51
C SER A 85 2.60 6.85 47.17
N ALA A 86 3.55 6.22 46.51
CA ALA A 86 4.02 6.60 45.16
C ALA A 86 3.24 5.94 44.01
N GLY A 87 2.31 5.03 44.32
CA GLY A 87 1.63 4.19 43.36
C GLY A 87 0.88 4.95 42.27
N ASP A 88 0.17 6.01 42.64
CA ASP A 88 -0.60 6.82 41.70
C ASP A 88 0.31 7.61 40.73
N MET A 89 1.49 7.99 41.16
CA MET A 89 2.51 8.58 40.28
C MET A 89 2.99 7.56 39.22
N VAL A 90 3.27 6.32 39.63
CA VAL A 90 3.71 5.24 38.74
C VAL A 90 2.59 4.89 37.75
N ARG A 91 1.32 4.79 38.21
CA ARG A 91 0.16 4.59 37.36
C ARG A 91 0.02 5.69 36.32
N THR A 92 0.08 6.94 36.76
CA THR A 92 -0.05 8.12 35.88
C THR A 92 1.06 8.14 34.85
N ALA A 93 2.30 7.95 35.23
CA ALA A 93 3.44 7.94 34.32
C ALA A 93 3.32 6.82 33.27
N GLY A 94 3.09 5.58 33.70
CA GLY A 94 2.99 4.44 32.80
C GLY A 94 1.83 4.53 31.83
N LEU A 95 0.64 4.91 32.30
CA LEU A 95 -0.50 5.09 31.41
C LEU A 95 -0.31 6.28 30.46
N THR A 96 0.30 7.39 30.92
CA THR A 96 0.62 8.51 30.05
C THR A 96 1.56 8.08 28.92
N VAL A 97 2.62 7.32 29.22
CA VAL A 97 3.53 6.77 28.21
C VAL A 97 2.76 5.89 27.22
N TYR A 98 1.90 4.99 27.71
CA TYR A 98 1.09 4.16 26.83
C TYR A 98 0.17 4.98 25.92
N LEU A 99 -0.47 6.01 26.44
CA LEU A 99 -1.33 6.90 25.64
C LEU A 99 -0.52 7.70 24.59
N LEU A 100 0.73 8.05 24.88
CA LEU A 100 1.64 8.64 23.89
C LEU A 100 1.99 7.66 22.77
N VAL A 101 2.17 6.37 23.08
CA VAL A 101 2.34 5.33 22.06
C VAL A 101 1.10 5.22 21.18
N LEU A 102 -0.11 5.22 21.76
CA LEU A 102 -1.37 5.24 21.01
C LEU A 102 -1.48 6.48 20.11
N TYR A 103 -1.08 7.65 20.59
CA TYR A 103 -1.05 8.88 19.79
C TYR A 103 -0.08 8.73 18.60
N THR A 104 1.11 8.17 18.83
CA THR A 104 2.08 7.91 17.76
C THR A 104 1.50 6.99 16.69
N ALA A 105 0.89 5.87 17.10
CA ALA A 105 0.26 4.93 16.19
C ALA A 105 -0.89 5.59 15.42
N PHE A 106 -1.74 6.38 16.10
CA PHE A 106 -2.83 7.11 15.47
C PHE A 106 -2.34 8.14 14.44
N MET A 107 -1.33 8.95 14.77
CA MET A 107 -0.77 9.91 13.82
C MET A 107 -0.11 9.21 12.63
N GLY A 108 0.58 8.09 12.88
CA GLY A 108 1.09 7.22 11.83
C GLY A 108 -0.01 6.70 10.91
N LYS A 109 -1.14 6.22 11.44
CA LYS A 109 -2.31 5.81 10.66
C LYS A 109 -2.90 6.95 9.84
N MET A 110 -3.01 8.16 10.43
CA MET A 110 -3.50 9.33 9.70
C MET A 110 -2.63 9.62 8.47
N ILE A 111 -1.30 9.64 8.65
CA ILE A 111 -0.35 9.84 7.54
C ILE A 111 -0.46 8.69 6.52
N PHE A 112 -0.48 7.44 6.98
CA PHE A 112 -0.54 6.29 6.11
C PHE A 112 -1.83 6.27 5.27
N TYR A 113 -2.97 6.52 5.91
CA TYR A 113 -4.25 6.58 5.21
C TYR A 113 -4.33 7.74 4.21
N TYR A 114 -3.73 8.89 4.52
CA TYR A 114 -3.66 10.01 3.59
C TYR A 114 -2.97 9.65 2.27
N HIS A 115 -1.91 8.83 2.34
CA HIS A 115 -1.13 8.46 1.17
C HIS A 115 -1.63 7.19 0.46
N PHE A 116 -2.13 6.22 1.21
CA PHE A 116 -2.43 4.87 0.70
C PHE A 116 -3.90 4.48 0.76
N HIS A 117 -4.76 5.31 1.37
CA HIS A 117 -6.18 5.01 1.62
C HIS A 117 -6.42 3.65 2.32
N ASP A 118 -5.42 3.20 3.08
CA ASP A 118 -5.45 1.95 3.83
C ASP A 118 -4.94 2.11 5.26
N THR A 119 -5.16 1.10 6.10
CA THR A 119 -4.50 0.98 7.40
C THR A 119 -3.08 0.43 7.22
N PHE A 120 -2.30 0.37 8.31
CA PHE A 120 -0.97 -0.23 8.26
C PHE A 120 -1.02 -1.61 7.61
N ASN A 121 -0.24 -1.77 6.59
CA ASN A 121 -0.05 -3.01 5.83
C ASN A 121 1.44 -3.23 5.54
N GLN A 122 1.77 -4.24 4.79
CA GLN A 122 3.16 -4.61 4.50
C GLN A 122 3.98 -3.48 3.86
N THR A 123 3.34 -2.53 3.17
CA THR A 123 4.00 -1.34 2.61
C THR A 123 4.75 -0.53 3.68
N MET A 124 4.36 -0.62 4.96
CA MET A 124 5.12 0.00 6.05
C MET A 124 6.54 -0.53 6.22
N ARG A 125 6.79 -1.80 5.89
CA ARG A 125 8.14 -2.39 5.98
C ARG A 125 9.11 -1.75 5.01
N LEU A 126 8.59 -1.23 3.90
CA LEU A 126 9.38 -0.50 2.90
C LEU A 126 9.98 0.79 3.46
N ALA A 127 9.29 1.42 4.43
CA ALA A 127 9.83 2.59 5.11
C ALA A 127 11.16 2.30 5.84
N GLY A 128 11.40 1.04 6.22
CA GLY A 128 12.67 0.59 6.82
C GLY A 128 13.85 0.63 5.84
N HIS A 129 13.59 0.49 4.55
CA HIS A 129 14.58 0.52 3.46
C HIS A 129 14.64 1.89 2.76
N ALA A 130 13.71 2.79 3.08
CA ALA A 130 13.70 4.13 2.50
C ALA A 130 14.89 4.97 3.00
N ASP A 131 15.39 5.86 2.13
CA ASP A 131 16.38 6.86 2.53
C ASP A 131 15.86 7.68 3.71
N LYS A 132 16.57 7.60 4.84
CA LYS A 132 16.22 8.28 6.09
C LYS A 132 16.04 9.79 5.91
N LYS A 133 16.80 10.40 5.02
CA LYS A 133 16.73 11.84 4.73
C LYS A 133 15.39 12.17 4.03
N ASN A 134 14.98 11.34 3.09
CA ASN A 134 13.69 11.49 2.42
C ASN A 134 12.52 11.24 3.36
N PHE A 135 12.62 10.24 4.25
CA PHE A 135 11.60 9.99 5.26
C PHE A 135 11.39 11.20 6.18
N VAL A 136 12.48 11.83 6.65
CA VAL A 136 12.44 13.04 7.46
C VAL A 136 11.81 14.21 6.68
N ASP A 137 12.19 14.39 5.42
CA ASP A 137 11.62 15.43 4.55
C ASP A 137 10.10 15.25 4.33
N ILE A 138 9.67 14.04 4.02
CA ILE A 138 8.26 13.68 3.89
C ILE A 138 7.50 13.98 5.18
N PHE A 139 8.05 13.57 6.32
CA PHE A 139 7.40 13.78 7.61
C PHE A 139 7.24 15.27 7.93
N PHE A 140 8.31 16.08 7.82
CA PHE A 140 8.26 17.48 8.21
C PHE A 140 7.59 18.39 7.19
N ASN A 141 7.91 18.22 5.92
CA ASN A 141 7.48 19.17 4.87
C ASN A 141 6.14 18.79 4.22
N GLN A 142 5.78 17.50 4.21
CA GLN A 142 4.56 17.04 3.56
C GLN A 142 3.45 16.73 4.55
N ASN A 143 3.79 16.18 5.71
CA ASN A 143 2.81 15.76 6.71
C ASN A 143 2.76 16.69 7.93
N HIS A 144 3.30 17.90 7.81
CA HIS A 144 3.29 18.86 8.90
C HIS A 144 3.86 18.33 10.22
N GLY A 145 4.93 17.51 10.14
CA GLY A 145 5.51 16.78 11.28
C GLY A 145 5.83 17.64 12.49
N ALA A 146 6.23 18.92 12.29
CA ALA A 146 6.44 19.86 13.38
C ALA A 146 5.17 20.09 14.24
N TRP A 147 4.01 20.20 13.61
CA TRP A 147 2.73 20.35 14.32
C TRP A 147 2.31 19.05 15.03
N ILE A 148 2.60 17.90 14.43
CA ILE A 148 2.37 16.60 15.08
C ILE A 148 3.21 16.50 16.34
N LEU A 149 4.51 16.83 16.27
CA LEU A 149 5.42 16.82 17.43
C LEU A 149 5.01 17.83 18.49
N LEU A 150 4.63 19.04 18.12
CA LEU A 150 4.12 20.03 19.06
C LEU A 150 2.82 19.56 19.74
N GLY A 151 2.00 18.78 19.05
CA GLY A 151 0.75 18.19 19.57
C GLY A 151 0.97 17.21 20.73
N TYR A 152 2.15 16.59 20.83
CA TYR A 152 2.48 15.71 21.96
C TYR A 152 2.43 16.44 23.31
N ILE A 153 2.84 17.71 23.38
CA ILE A 153 2.91 18.46 24.65
C ILE A 153 1.50 18.65 25.24
N PRO A 154 0.54 19.32 24.56
CA PRO A 154 -0.79 19.48 25.12
C PRO A 154 -1.52 18.16 25.34
N TYR A 155 -1.30 17.17 24.46
CA TYR A 155 -1.86 15.84 24.62
C TYR A 155 -1.33 15.12 25.87
N ALA A 156 -0.01 15.13 26.11
CA ALA A 156 0.61 14.55 27.29
C ALA A 156 0.10 15.20 28.58
N LEU A 157 0.01 16.54 28.59
CA LEU A 157 -0.52 17.28 29.73
C LEU A 157 -1.98 16.93 30.00
N LEU A 158 -2.80 16.84 28.96
CA LEU A 158 -4.21 16.45 29.07
C LEU A 158 -4.36 15.04 29.65
N CYS A 159 -3.58 14.08 29.13
CA CYS A 159 -3.56 12.70 29.62
C CYS A 159 -3.10 12.64 31.06
N TYR A 160 -1.98 13.27 31.40
CA TYR A 160 -1.41 13.28 32.74
C TYR A 160 -2.42 13.84 33.77
N HIS A 161 -2.96 15.02 33.53
CA HIS A 161 -3.91 15.64 34.45
C HIS A 161 -5.26 14.92 34.47
N GLY A 162 -5.73 14.39 33.33
CA GLY A 162 -6.94 13.58 33.27
C GLY A 162 -6.85 12.30 34.08
N ILE A 163 -5.70 11.60 34.01
CA ILE A 163 -5.44 10.40 34.80
C ILE A 163 -5.38 10.76 36.30
N GLN A 164 -4.66 11.82 36.67
CA GLN A 164 -4.59 12.26 38.05
C GLN A 164 -5.97 12.63 38.61
N TYR A 165 -6.78 13.35 37.83
CA TYR A 165 -8.15 13.67 38.20
C TYR A 165 -8.98 12.40 38.44
N LEU A 166 -8.87 11.41 37.56
CA LEU A 166 -9.57 10.14 37.67
C LEU A 166 -9.14 9.36 38.93
N LEU A 167 -7.84 9.30 39.21
CA LEU A 167 -7.31 8.65 40.39
C LEU A 167 -7.72 9.35 41.69
N ALA A 168 -7.87 10.67 41.67
CA ALA A 168 -8.35 11.46 42.81
C ALA A 168 -9.85 11.26 43.12
N THR A 169 -10.62 10.67 42.20
CA THR A 169 -12.03 10.38 42.48
C THR A 169 -12.20 9.37 43.60
N PRO A 170 -13.27 9.44 44.41
CA PRO A 170 -13.46 8.54 45.52
C PRO A 170 -13.44 7.05 45.11
N VAL A 171 -12.96 6.22 46.01
CA VAL A 171 -13.05 4.75 45.93
C VAL A 171 -14.07 4.24 46.93
N LEU A 172 -14.59 3.06 46.73
CA LEU A 172 -15.51 2.42 47.63
C LEU A 172 -14.79 2.11 48.98
N PRO A 173 -15.46 2.27 50.12
CA PRO A 173 -14.87 1.96 51.40
C PRO A 173 -14.54 0.46 51.50
N TYR A 174 -13.44 0.16 52.17
CA TYR A 174 -13.07 -1.23 52.46
C TYR A 174 -14.05 -1.81 53.50
N VAL A 175 -14.61 -2.97 53.18
CA VAL A 175 -15.51 -3.68 54.07
C VAL A 175 -14.70 -4.56 55.02
N GLU A 176 -14.71 -4.24 56.32
CA GLU A 176 -14.08 -5.05 57.36
C GLU A 176 -15.12 -6.02 57.94
N LEU A 177 -14.78 -7.30 57.90
CA LEU A 177 -15.60 -8.35 58.47
C LEU A 177 -15.04 -8.74 59.83
N SER A 178 -15.93 -9.10 60.76
CA SER A 178 -15.55 -9.44 62.14
C SER A 178 -14.74 -10.74 62.24
N SER A 179 -14.81 -11.62 61.26
CA SER A 179 -14.03 -12.86 61.21
C SER A 179 -12.89 -12.76 60.22
N PRO A 180 -11.62 -13.01 60.67
CA PRO A 180 -10.46 -13.04 59.78
C PRO A 180 -10.60 -14.01 58.62
N TRP A 181 -11.20 -15.17 58.84
CA TRP A 181 -11.38 -16.17 57.80
C TRP A 181 -12.37 -15.73 56.69
N LEU A 182 -13.46 -15.07 57.10
CA LEU A 182 -14.40 -14.48 56.14
C LEU A 182 -13.74 -13.34 55.36
N GLN A 183 -12.88 -12.56 55.99
CA GLN A 183 -12.12 -11.49 55.34
C GLN A 183 -11.15 -12.05 54.30
N TYR A 184 -10.40 -13.10 54.61
CA TYR A 184 -9.53 -13.79 53.65
C TYR A 184 -10.35 -14.35 52.47
N GLY A 185 -11.47 -14.98 52.78
CA GLY A 185 -12.37 -15.50 51.77
C GLY A 185 -12.87 -14.41 50.81
N LEU A 186 -13.38 -13.29 51.35
CA LEU A 186 -13.85 -12.15 50.55
C LEU A 186 -12.73 -11.58 49.64
N ASN A 187 -11.56 -11.34 50.21
CA ASN A 187 -10.42 -10.79 49.47
C ASN A 187 -9.95 -11.72 48.36
N THR A 188 -9.96 -13.03 48.59
CA THR A 188 -9.65 -14.05 47.59
C THR A 188 -10.67 -14.04 46.46
N VAL A 189 -11.96 -13.98 46.79
CA VAL A 189 -13.03 -13.90 45.79
C VAL A 189 -12.90 -12.63 44.94
N VAL A 190 -12.66 -11.48 45.56
CA VAL A 190 -12.48 -10.21 44.82
C VAL A 190 -11.27 -10.27 43.90
N PHE A 191 -10.17 -10.85 44.35
CA PHE A 191 -8.95 -11.03 43.54
C PHE A 191 -9.25 -11.94 42.32
N LEU A 192 -9.81 -13.13 42.55
CA LEU A 192 -10.15 -14.07 41.48
C LEU A 192 -11.16 -13.49 40.51
N ALA A 193 -12.15 -12.76 41.00
CA ALA A 193 -13.12 -12.06 40.15
C ALA A 193 -12.44 -11.01 39.27
N SER A 194 -11.44 -10.30 39.79
CA SER A 194 -10.68 -9.30 39.02
C SER A 194 -9.81 -9.94 37.93
N VAL A 195 -9.19 -11.09 38.23
CA VAL A 195 -8.45 -11.88 37.24
C VAL A 195 -9.36 -12.42 36.13
N LEU A 196 -10.52 -12.98 36.52
CA LEU A 196 -11.52 -13.46 35.55
C LEU A 196 -12.08 -12.31 34.69
N TRP A 197 -12.29 -11.15 35.30
CA TRP A 197 -12.74 -9.96 34.61
C TRP A 197 -11.68 -9.46 33.62
N PHE A 198 -10.40 -9.45 33.98
CA PHE A 198 -9.29 -9.15 33.06
C PHE A 198 -9.29 -10.11 31.86
N TYR A 199 -9.43 -11.41 32.12
CA TYR A 199 -9.51 -12.43 31.08
C TYR A 199 -10.70 -12.18 30.13
N TRP A 200 -11.87 -11.91 30.71
CA TRP A 200 -13.07 -11.60 29.94
C TRP A 200 -12.90 -10.37 29.07
N LEU A 201 -12.30 -9.30 29.58
CA LEU A 201 -11.98 -8.11 28.80
C LEU A 201 -10.99 -8.44 27.67
N ARG A 202 -9.90 -9.09 28.03
CA ARG A 202 -8.79 -9.41 27.11
C ARG A 202 -9.25 -10.22 25.90
N TYR A 203 -10.25 -11.07 26.06
CA TYR A 203 -10.79 -11.89 24.99
C TYR A 203 -12.10 -11.35 24.39
N GLY A 204 -12.32 -10.05 24.43
CA GLY A 204 -13.42 -9.41 23.73
C GLY A 204 -14.81 -9.74 24.29
N GLY A 205 -14.93 -9.89 25.63
CA GLY A 205 -16.20 -10.18 26.30
C GLY A 205 -16.53 -11.67 26.41
N THR A 206 -15.55 -12.53 26.21
CA THR A 206 -15.68 -14.00 26.35
C THR A 206 -14.56 -14.54 27.25
N LEU A 207 -14.72 -15.75 27.78
CA LEU A 207 -13.67 -16.49 28.50
C LEU A 207 -12.96 -17.51 27.60
N ASP A 208 -13.36 -17.59 26.32
CA ASP A 208 -12.79 -18.51 25.35
C ASP A 208 -11.88 -17.73 24.39
N HIS A 209 -10.56 -17.96 24.44
CA HIS A 209 -9.58 -17.29 23.60
C HIS A 209 -9.79 -17.50 22.11
N ARG A 210 -10.51 -18.58 21.70
CA ARG A 210 -10.82 -18.87 20.29
C ARG A 210 -11.94 -18.00 19.73
N LYS A 211 -12.64 -17.26 20.58
CA LYS A 211 -13.77 -16.40 20.22
C LYS A 211 -13.43 -14.91 20.38
N LYS A 212 -12.14 -14.58 20.55
CA LYS A 212 -11.76 -13.17 20.57
C LYS A 212 -11.97 -12.56 19.17
N PRO A 213 -12.35 -11.27 19.07
CA PRO A 213 -12.47 -10.60 17.78
C PRO A 213 -11.15 -10.62 16.99
N GLU A 214 -11.23 -10.99 15.72
CA GLU A 214 -10.09 -11.00 14.79
C GLU A 214 -10.42 -10.12 13.57
N TRP A 215 -9.41 -9.73 12.81
CA TRP A 215 -9.55 -8.77 11.71
C TRP A 215 -10.48 -9.25 10.58
N ASP A 216 -10.56 -10.54 10.34
CA ASP A 216 -11.40 -11.17 9.32
C ASP A 216 -12.87 -11.32 9.74
N GLU A 217 -13.16 -11.17 11.04
CA GLU A 217 -14.50 -11.24 11.63
C GLU A 217 -15.22 -9.90 11.71
N LEU A 218 -14.75 -8.88 11.01
CA LEU A 218 -15.45 -7.59 10.93
C LEU A 218 -16.92 -7.80 10.55
N PRO A 219 -17.87 -7.14 11.26
CA PRO A 219 -19.28 -7.25 10.91
C PRO A 219 -19.52 -6.88 9.45
N ALA A 220 -20.32 -7.66 8.70
CA ALA A 220 -20.57 -7.45 7.27
C ALA A 220 -20.96 -5.98 6.94
N ILE A 221 -21.84 -5.40 7.75
CA ILE A 221 -22.30 -4.01 7.60
C ILE A 221 -21.15 -2.97 7.73
N VAL A 222 -20.05 -3.32 8.41
CA VAL A 222 -18.83 -2.49 8.52
C VAL A 222 -17.88 -2.81 7.39
N LYS A 223 -17.77 -4.08 7.00
CA LYS A 223 -16.89 -4.58 5.95
C LYS A 223 -17.23 -3.99 4.58
N GLU A 224 -18.52 -3.78 4.32
CA GLU A 224 -19.03 -3.12 3.10
C GLU A 224 -18.70 -1.61 3.01
N ASP A 225 -18.30 -1.00 4.10
CA ASP A 225 -17.99 0.43 4.17
C ASP A 225 -16.47 0.63 4.23
N THR A 226 -15.89 1.12 3.16
CA THR A 226 -14.43 1.28 3.01
C THR A 226 -13.78 2.10 4.11
N LEU A 227 -14.42 3.19 4.57
CA LEU A 227 -13.85 4.03 5.64
C LEU A 227 -14.08 3.43 7.02
N LEU A 228 -15.29 2.94 7.32
CA LEU A 228 -15.59 2.39 8.64
C LEU A 228 -14.87 1.08 8.90
N SER A 229 -14.60 0.26 7.86
CA SER A 229 -13.75 -0.93 7.99
C SER A 229 -12.33 -0.58 8.43
N LYS A 230 -11.73 0.45 7.82
CA LYS A 230 -10.40 0.96 8.20
C LYS A 230 -10.42 1.68 9.56
N ALA A 231 -11.51 2.37 9.89
CA ALA A 231 -11.69 3.00 11.20
C ALA A 231 -11.85 1.98 12.33
N ALA A 232 -12.45 0.80 12.07
CA ALA A 232 -12.63 -0.25 13.07
C ALA A 232 -11.33 -0.91 13.50
N MET A 233 -10.31 -0.94 12.62
CA MET A 233 -9.02 -1.55 12.91
C MET A 233 -8.28 -0.78 14.01
N ASP A 234 -7.80 -1.51 15.02
CA ASP A 234 -6.95 -0.95 16.08
C ASP A 234 -5.54 -0.71 15.54
N ASP A 235 -4.97 0.45 15.86
CA ASP A 235 -3.73 0.91 15.26
C ASP A 235 -2.51 0.10 15.74
N LEU A 236 -2.50 -0.34 17.00
CA LEU A 236 -1.42 -1.18 17.54
C LEU A 236 -1.50 -2.61 17.03
N ILE A 237 -2.72 -3.15 16.91
CA ILE A 237 -2.93 -4.49 16.36
C ILE A 237 -2.53 -4.50 14.87
N ALA A 238 -2.88 -3.48 14.12
CA ALA A 238 -2.47 -3.36 12.72
C ALA A 238 -0.94 -3.34 12.58
N LEU A 239 -0.24 -2.59 13.45
CA LEU A 239 1.23 -2.59 13.51
C LEU A 239 1.80 -3.96 13.88
N GLU A 240 1.21 -4.62 14.87
CA GLU A 240 1.64 -5.96 15.28
C GLU A 240 1.50 -6.96 14.14
N LEU A 241 0.36 -6.98 13.44
CA LEU A 241 0.12 -7.86 12.30
C LEU A 241 1.16 -7.65 11.20
N VAL A 242 1.49 -6.39 10.88
CA VAL A 242 2.53 -6.07 9.90
C VAL A 242 3.91 -6.56 10.35
N LEU A 243 4.27 -6.35 11.62
CA LEU A 243 5.59 -6.73 12.14
C LEU A 243 5.75 -8.24 12.33
N ARG A 244 4.66 -8.95 12.62
CA ARG A 244 4.66 -10.41 12.81
C ARG A 244 4.46 -11.21 11.52
N ALA A 245 3.94 -10.59 10.46
CA ALA A 245 3.73 -11.30 9.21
C ALA A 245 5.06 -11.90 8.75
N PRO A 246 5.15 -13.23 8.54
CA PRO A 246 6.38 -13.86 8.10
C PRO A 246 6.74 -13.37 6.70
N LEU A 247 8.01 -13.02 6.50
CA LEU A 247 8.54 -12.67 5.17
C LEU A 247 8.73 -13.92 4.30
N ASP A 248 8.89 -15.07 4.93
CA ASP A 248 9.36 -16.30 4.28
C ASP A 248 8.27 -17.38 4.10
N GLU A 249 7.09 -17.22 4.72
CA GLU A 249 6.00 -18.17 4.53
C GLU A 249 5.31 -17.94 3.19
N MET A 250 5.63 -18.77 2.23
CA MET A 250 4.70 -19.08 1.15
C MET A 250 3.69 -20.10 1.68
N LEU A 251 2.41 -19.91 1.35
CA LEU A 251 1.42 -20.97 1.50
C LEU A 251 1.77 -22.07 0.48
N LEU A 252 2.62 -22.99 0.91
CA LEU A 252 2.94 -24.18 0.14
C LEU A 252 1.84 -25.21 0.47
N HIS A 253 0.89 -25.34 -0.44
CA HIS A 253 -0.03 -26.48 -0.43
C HIS A 253 0.70 -27.69 -1.01
N ASP A 254 0.38 -28.88 -0.53
CA ASP A 254 0.85 -30.08 -1.21
C ASP A 254 0.16 -30.23 -2.59
N ASP A 255 0.71 -31.07 -3.44
CA ASP A 255 0.21 -31.22 -4.82
C ASP A 255 -1.25 -31.69 -4.86
N ALA A 256 -1.68 -32.54 -3.90
CA ALA A 256 -3.03 -33.06 -3.84
C ALA A 256 -4.05 -31.96 -3.41
N GLU A 257 -3.68 -31.09 -2.48
CA GLU A 257 -4.50 -29.96 -2.06
C GLU A 257 -4.60 -28.94 -3.19
N SER A 258 -3.49 -28.64 -3.85
CA SER A 258 -3.44 -27.76 -5.02
C SER A 258 -4.30 -28.26 -6.16
N GLU A 259 -4.26 -29.56 -6.46
CA GLU A 259 -5.10 -30.21 -7.48
C GLU A 259 -6.58 -30.09 -7.12
N HIS A 260 -6.95 -30.35 -5.86
CA HIS A 260 -8.35 -30.25 -5.41
C HIS A 260 -8.92 -28.83 -5.57
N VAL A 261 -8.14 -27.81 -5.26
CA VAL A 261 -8.56 -26.40 -5.37
C VAL A 261 -8.64 -25.94 -6.82
N ILE A 262 -7.72 -26.37 -7.68
CA ILE A 262 -7.64 -25.92 -9.07
C ILE A 262 -8.54 -26.74 -10.00
N GLN A 263 -8.79 -28.01 -9.70
CA GLN A 263 -9.58 -28.91 -10.55
C GLN A 263 -10.92 -28.33 -11.04
N PRO A 264 -11.72 -27.61 -10.22
CA PRO A 264 -12.98 -27.01 -10.68
C PRO A 264 -12.83 -25.93 -11.75
N VAL A 265 -11.67 -25.31 -11.85
CA VAL A 265 -11.39 -24.20 -12.80
C VAL A 265 -10.60 -24.67 -14.03
N LEU A 266 -10.16 -25.93 -14.04
CA LEU A 266 -9.47 -26.50 -15.20
C LEU A 266 -10.42 -26.75 -16.37
N PRO A 267 -9.95 -26.64 -17.62
CA PRO A 267 -10.67 -27.12 -18.77
C PRO A 267 -11.06 -28.61 -18.63
N ALA A 268 -12.22 -28.97 -19.18
CA ALA A 268 -12.71 -30.36 -19.08
C ALA A 268 -11.67 -31.36 -19.63
N GLY A 269 -11.26 -32.31 -18.77
CA GLY A 269 -10.26 -33.34 -19.12
C GLY A 269 -8.80 -32.91 -18.91
N ALA A 270 -8.53 -31.72 -18.35
CA ALA A 270 -7.19 -31.33 -17.93
C ALA A 270 -6.88 -31.82 -16.51
N SER A 271 -5.65 -32.23 -16.25
CA SER A 271 -5.12 -32.59 -14.93
C SER A 271 -3.81 -31.87 -14.70
N LEU A 272 -3.55 -31.47 -13.45
CA LEU A 272 -2.25 -30.87 -13.04
C LEU A 272 -1.14 -31.94 -12.91
N THR A 273 -1.51 -33.21 -12.75
CA THR A 273 -0.56 -34.30 -12.44
C THR A 273 0.35 -34.65 -13.60
N ASP A 274 -0.09 -34.41 -14.84
CA ASP A 274 0.69 -34.82 -16.02
C ASP A 274 1.73 -33.75 -16.44
N ASP A 275 1.34 -32.49 -16.40
CA ASP A 275 2.23 -31.34 -16.72
C ASP A 275 1.59 -30.04 -16.18
N PRO A 276 1.98 -29.56 -14.99
CA PRO A 276 1.42 -28.35 -14.40
C PRO A 276 1.60 -27.10 -15.29
N LEU A 277 2.62 -27.11 -16.14
CA LEU A 277 2.93 -25.99 -17.04
C LEU A 277 2.09 -26.01 -18.31
N ARG A 278 1.38 -27.09 -18.60
CA ARG A 278 0.54 -27.21 -19.82
C ARG A 278 -0.52 -26.10 -19.90
N LEU A 279 -1.03 -25.66 -18.74
CA LEU A 279 -2.00 -24.57 -18.66
C LEU A 279 -1.44 -23.20 -19.08
N PHE A 280 -0.13 -23.05 -19.01
CA PHE A 280 0.59 -21.83 -19.35
C PHE A 280 1.28 -21.92 -20.73
N ARG A 281 1.15 -23.06 -21.42
CA ARG A 281 1.69 -23.23 -22.78
C ARG A 281 0.70 -22.71 -23.80
N HIS A 282 1.20 -21.83 -24.64
CA HIS A 282 0.52 -21.39 -25.84
C HIS A 282 1.41 -21.66 -27.04
N GLU A 283 0.82 -22.15 -28.14
CA GLU A 283 1.52 -22.27 -29.40
C GLU A 283 1.31 -20.99 -30.20
N ALA A 284 2.42 -20.35 -30.55
CA ALA A 284 2.41 -19.15 -31.36
C ALA A 284 1.99 -19.45 -32.80
N GLY A 285 1.17 -18.58 -33.38
CA GLY A 285 0.74 -18.69 -34.80
C GLY A 285 1.84 -18.40 -35.83
N GLY A 286 3.06 -18.11 -35.36
CA GLY A 286 4.21 -17.71 -36.15
C GLY A 286 4.49 -16.20 -36.10
N PRO A 287 5.70 -15.76 -36.50
CA PRO A 287 6.11 -14.36 -36.40
C PRO A 287 5.31 -13.47 -37.36
N ARG A 288 4.85 -12.35 -36.87
CA ARG A 288 4.16 -11.30 -37.63
C ARG A 288 5.07 -10.12 -37.98
N ILE A 289 6.16 -9.97 -37.27
CA ILE A 289 7.22 -8.99 -37.52
C ILE A 289 8.57 -9.70 -37.55
N HIS A 290 9.55 -9.11 -38.19
CA HIS A 290 10.93 -9.58 -38.06
C HIS A 290 11.42 -9.39 -36.63
N ALA A 291 12.24 -10.31 -36.12
CA ALA A 291 12.79 -10.24 -34.79
C ALA A 291 13.56 -8.92 -34.59
N PRO A 292 13.08 -8.00 -33.76
CA PRO A 292 13.72 -6.69 -33.60
C PRO A 292 15.03 -6.81 -32.84
N LYS A 293 16.04 -6.02 -33.23
CA LYS A 293 17.31 -5.98 -32.50
C LYS A 293 17.13 -5.36 -31.09
N HIS A 294 16.22 -4.41 -30.94
CA HIS A 294 15.88 -3.82 -29.65
C HIS A 294 14.40 -3.94 -29.38
N ILE A 295 14.04 -4.37 -28.17
CA ILE A 295 12.71 -4.32 -27.63
C ILE A 295 12.73 -3.32 -26.48
N PHE A 296 11.99 -2.23 -26.58
CA PHE A 296 11.82 -1.23 -25.55
C PHE A 296 10.47 -1.41 -24.88
N PHE A 297 10.48 -1.92 -23.68
CA PHE A 297 9.29 -2.01 -22.82
C PHE A 297 9.32 -0.89 -21.80
N LEU A 298 8.39 0.05 -21.92
CA LEU A 298 8.29 1.22 -21.04
C LEU A 298 7.09 1.04 -20.12
N LEU A 299 7.37 0.93 -18.83
CA LEU A 299 6.39 0.89 -17.78
C LEU A 299 6.30 2.27 -17.12
N GLY A 300 5.23 3.01 -17.40
CA GLY A 300 4.98 4.33 -16.83
C GLY A 300 4.32 4.23 -15.46
N GLU A 301 4.90 4.85 -14.42
CA GLU A 301 4.27 4.97 -13.11
C GLU A 301 2.93 5.71 -13.23
N GLY A 302 1.83 5.03 -12.82
CA GLY A 302 0.49 5.59 -12.84
C GLY A 302 -0.02 6.01 -14.23
N HIS A 303 0.50 5.43 -15.32
CA HIS A 303 0.11 5.76 -16.70
C HIS A 303 -1.21 5.07 -17.09
N ALA A 304 -2.31 5.60 -16.55
CA ALA A 304 -3.65 5.03 -16.62
C ALA A 304 -4.30 5.16 -18.00
N GLN A 305 -5.32 4.34 -18.27
CA GLN A 305 -6.16 4.45 -19.48
C GLN A 305 -7.11 5.65 -19.42
N ALA A 306 -7.59 6.03 -18.24
CA ALA A 306 -8.64 7.05 -18.11
C ALA A 306 -8.36 8.37 -18.87
N PRO A 307 -7.14 8.96 -18.88
CA PRO A 307 -6.86 10.18 -19.63
C PRO A 307 -7.05 10.07 -21.15
N PHE A 308 -7.10 8.86 -21.69
CA PHE A 308 -7.36 8.59 -23.12
C PHE A 308 -8.84 8.38 -23.43
N ASP A 309 -9.70 8.30 -22.42
CA ASP A 309 -11.13 8.13 -22.64
C ASP A 309 -11.77 9.47 -23.05
N PRO A 310 -12.72 9.49 -24.01
CA PRO A 310 -13.26 10.71 -24.60
C PRO A 310 -13.84 11.73 -23.61
N ILE A 311 -14.26 11.28 -22.42
CA ILE A 311 -14.76 12.17 -21.36
C ILE A 311 -13.66 13.09 -20.80
N TYR A 312 -12.38 12.74 -20.99
CA TYR A 312 -11.21 13.46 -20.50
C TYR A 312 -10.43 14.20 -21.60
N ASP A 313 -10.89 14.16 -22.85
CA ASP A 313 -10.18 14.79 -23.98
C ASP A 313 -9.86 16.27 -23.73
N GLU A 314 -10.76 17.00 -23.06
CA GLU A 314 -10.55 18.43 -22.75
C GLU A 314 -9.42 18.66 -21.73
N LEU A 315 -8.95 17.62 -21.01
CA LEU A 315 -7.80 17.74 -20.11
C LEU A 315 -6.48 17.73 -20.87
N ASN A 316 -6.43 17.14 -22.05
CA ASN A 316 -5.27 17.08 -22.94
C ASN A 316 -3.95 16.67 -22.24
N LEU A 317 -4.05 15.79 -21.24
CA LEU A 317 -2.93 15.40 -20.39
C LEU A 317 -1.92 14.50 -21.09
N MET A 318 -2.40 13.66 -22.01
CA MET A 318 -1.63 12.61 -22.67
C MET A 318 -1.48 12.89 -24.18
N GLU A 319 -1.23 14.14 -24.51
CA GLU A 319 -1.12 14.57 -25.93
C GLU A 319 0.00 13.83 -26.67
N ALA A 320 1.15 13.61 -26.02
CA ALA A 320 2.29 12.95 -26.65
C ALA A 320 2.01 11.46 -26.89
N SER A 321 1.49 10.74 -25.88
CA SER A 321 1.07 9.35 -26.05
C SER A 321 -0.12 9.21 -27.00
N GLN A 322 -1.03 10.19 -27.06
CA GLN A 322 -2.14 10.17 -28.01
C GLN A 322 -1.64 10.24 -29.46
N ARG A 323 -0.64 11.07 -29.76
CA ARG A 323 0.02 11.09 -31.09
C ARG A 323 0.65 9.74 -31.41
N PHE A 324 1.34 9.12 -30.45
CA PHE A 324 1.95 7.80 -30.61
C PHE A 324 0.90 6.72 -30.89
N ARG A 325 -0.23 6.74 -30.17
CA ARG A 325 -1.36 5.78 -30.36
C ARG A 325 -2.07 5.94 -31.72
N GLN A 326 -1.99 7.12 -32.33
CA GLN A 326 -2.60 7.43 -33.64
C GLN A 326 -1.65 7.16 -34.81
N ASP A 327 -0.40 6.77 -34.56
CA ASP A 327 0.55 6.39 -35.60
C ASP A 327 0.02 5.13 -36.36
N GLN A 328 0.15 5.11 -37.68
CA GLN A 328 -0.36 4.02 -38.52
C GLN A 328 0.26 2.64 -38.25
N HIS A 329 1.39 2.59 -37.53
CA HIS A 329 2.10 1.39 -37.13
C HIS A 329 2.00 1.11 -35.62
N THR A 330 1.05 1.75 -34.95
CA THR A 330 0.83 1.57 -33.52
C THR A 330 -0.51 0.88 -33.28
N VAL A 331 -0.46 -0.17 -32.47
CA VAL A 331 -1.63 -0.88 -31.97
C VAL A 331 -1.89 -0.45 -30.54
N ALA A 332 -3.11 0.01 -30.23
CA ALA A 332 -3.50 0.43 -28.89
C ALA A 332 -4.74 -0.33 -28.42
N ILE A 333 -4.74 -0.73 -27.15
CA ILE A 333 -5.87 -1.42 -26.48
C ILE A 333 -6.45 -0.50 -25.40
N ASN A 334 -7.75 -0.20 -25.48
CA ASN A 334 -8.44 0.66 -24.53
C ASN A 334 -8.99 -0.08 -23.31
N ASN A 335 -9.06 -1.43 -23.36
CA ASN A 335 -9.52 -2.27 -22.26
C ASN A 335 -8.35 -3.14 -21.80
N PHE A 336 -7.35 -2.52 -21.16
CA PHE A 336 -6.13 -3.20 -20.77
C PHE A 336 -5.98 -3.24 -19.26
N LEU A 337 -5.80 -4.44 -18.69
CA LEU A 337 -5.73 -4.69 -17.26
C LEU A 337 -4.28 -4.78 -16.80
N PRO A 338 -3.91 -4.11 -15.70
CA PRO A 338 -2.60 -4.31 -15.07
C PRO A 338 -2.51 -5.69 -14.39
N ALA A 339 -1.29 -6.16 -14.16
CA ALA A 339 -1.03 -7.38 -13.38
C ALA A 339 -1.29 -7.19 -11.87
N GLY A 340 -1.35 -5.95 -11.41
CA GLY A 340 -1.67 -5.59 -10.04
C GLY A 340 -2.23 -4.19 -9.94
N MET A 341 -2.89 -3.90 -8.82
CA MET A 341 -3.50 -2.58 -8.57
C MET A 341 -2.52 -1.59 -7.95
N ARG A 342 -1.26 -1.95 -7.84
CA ARG A 342 -0.14 -1.17 -7.31
C ARG A 342 1.11 -1.48 -8.11
N SER A 343 2.08 -0.58 -8.05
CA SER A 343 3.32 -0.65 -8.83
C SER A 343 4.07 -1.97 -8.65
N ARG A 344 4.27 -2.40 -7.42
CA ARG A 344 5.06 -3.58 -7.12
C ARG A 344 4.42 -4.88 -7.65
N PRO A 345 3.16 -5.21 -7.34
CA PRO A 345 2.50 -6.38 -7.92
C PRO A 345 2.51 -6.38 -9.46
N SER A 346 2.42 -5.20 -10.09
CA SER A 346 2.47 -5.09 -11.54
C SER A 346 3.86 -5.41 -12.12
N VAL A 347 4.92 -4.85 -11.52
CA VAL A 347 6.31 -5.15 -11.94
C VAL A 347 6.64 -6.62 -11.73
N VAL A 348 6.26 -7.18 -10.57
CA VAL A 348 6.48 -8.59 -10.23
C VAL A 348 5.72 -9.49 -11.20
N GLY A 349 4.45 -9.20 -11.45
CA GLY A 349 3.62 -9.96 -12.38
C GLY A 349 4.17 -9.93 -13.80
N LEU A 350 4.60 -8.77 -14.28
CA LEU A 350 5.24 -8.63 -15.61
C LEU A 350 6.56 -9.40 -15.69
N ALA A 351 7.41 -9.33 -14.66
CA ALA A 351 8.69 -10.02 -14.68
C ALA A 351 8.55 -11.53 -14.53
N ALA A 352 7.70 -12.00 -13.61
CA ALA A 352 7.52 -13.43 -13.35
C ALA A 352 6.53 -14.12 -14.30
N GLY A 353 5.69 -13.38 -15.01
CA GLY A 353 4.64 -13.94 -15.87
C GLY A 353 3.49 -14.58 -15.10
N VAL A 354 3.29 -14.20 -13.82
CA VAL A 354 2.21 -14.68 -12.95
C VAL A 354 1.66 -13.52 -12.12
N TYR A 355 0.37 -13.58 -11.76
CA TYR A 355 -0.19 -12.59 -10.85
C TYR A 355 0.42 -12.72 -9.45
N ASP A 356 0.89 -11.59 -8.91
CA ASP A 356 1.42 -11.54 -7.54
C ASP A 356 0.34 -11.78 -6.46
N ALA A 357 -0.90 -11.44 -6.77
CA ALA A 357 -2.07 -11.60 -5.88
C ALA A 357 -1.86 -11.03 -4.46
N ASP A 358 -1.07 -9.94 -4.35
CA ASP A 358 -0.65 -9.31 -3.07
C ASP A 358 0.18 -10.23 -2.13
N LEU A 359 0.80 -11.28 -2.67
CA LEU A 359 1.69 -12.17 -1.93
C LEU A 359 3.09 -11.58 -1.74
N GLU A 360 3.42 -10.50 -2.48
CA GLU A 360 4.75 -9.87 -2.49
C GLU A 360 5.87 -10.89 -2.83
N LEU A 361 5.70 -11.58 -3.96
CA LEU A 361 6.61 -12.63 -4.42
C LEU A 361 8.06 -12.15 -4.52
N ASN A 362 8.28 -10.87 -4.83
CA ASN A 362 9.60 -10.24 -4.85
C ASN A 362 10.31 -10.23 -3.49
N GLU A 363 9.57 -10.37 -2.38
CA GLU A 363 10.13 -10.43 -1.03
C GLU A 363 10.24 -11.86 -0.48
N LYS A 364 9.91 -12.86 -1.29
CA LYS A 364 9.97 -14.26 -0.89
C LYS A 364 11.28 -14.90 -1.35
N MET A 365 12.10 -15.36 -0.41
CA MET A 365 13.40 -16.00 -0.68
C MET A 365 13.37 -17.12 -1.72
N PRO A 366 12.34 -17.98 -1.79
CA PRO A 366 12.26 -18.98 -2.85
C PRO A 366 12.31 -18.41 -4.26
N PHE A 367 11.74 -17.20 -4.48
CA PHE A 367 11.77 -16.52 -5.77
C PHE A 367 13.12 -15.84 -6.09
N TRP A 368 14.05 -15.76 -5.12
CA TRP A 368 15.41 -15.26 -5.36
C TRP A 368 16.37 -16.35 -5.83
N GLN A 369 15.98 -17.64 -5.70
CA GLN A 369 16.83 -18.79 -5.99
C GLN A 369 16.63 -19.38 -7.40
N GLY A 370 15.58 -18.96 -8.09
CA GLY A 370 15.29 -19.43 -9.44
C GLY A 370 14.09 -18.70 -10.04
N CYS A 371 14.09 -18.55 -11.35
CA CYS A 371 13.00 -17.88 -12.03
C CYS A 371 11.80 -18.81 -12.26
N ALA A 372 10.62 -18.22 -12.27
CA ALA A 372 9.42 -18.87 -12.76
C ALA A 372 9.63 -19.22 -14.26
N LEU A 373 9.21 -20.41 -14.69
CA LEU A 373 9.27 -20.81 -16.09
C LEU A 373 8.41 -19.92 -17.02
N THR A 374 7.49 -19.18 -16.42
CA THR A 374 6.64 -18.17 -17.06
C THR A 374 7.34 -16.81 -17.21
N SER A 375 8.52 -16.62 -16.60
CA SER A 375 9.22 -15.33 -16.61
C SER A 375 9.54 -14.87 -18.02
N TRP A 376 9.08 -13.68 -18.35
CA TRP A 376 9.29 -13.07 -19.66
C TRP A 376 10.77 -12.77 -19.98
N PRO A 377 11.56 -12.15 -19.10
CA PRO A 377 12.99 -11.96 -19.34
C PRO A 377 13.72 -13.29 -19.60
N GLU A 378 13.42 -14.34 -18.85
CA GLU A 378 14.04 -15.65 -19.06
C GLU A 378 13.68 -16.27 -20.41
N GLN A 379 12.43 -16.12 -20.86
CA GLN A 379 12.00 -16.57 -22.18
C GLN A 379 12.75 -15.83 -23.30
N LEU A 380 12.87 -14.49 -23.20
CA LEU A 380 13.62 -13.68 -24.15
C LEU A 380 15.12 -14.02 -24.14
N ARG A 381 15.70 -14.29 -22.98
CA ARG A 381 17.08 -14.74 -22.84
C ARG A 381 17.33 -16.08 -23.57
N ARG A 382 16.40 -17.02 -23.49
CA ARG A 382 16.45 -18.28 -24.24
C ARG A 382 16.39 -18.10 -25.76
N LEU A 383 15.83 -16.99 -26.21
CA LEU A 383 15.78 -16.60 -27.61
C LEU A 383 17.00 -15.80 -28.06
N GLY A 384 17.97 -15.61 -27.17
CA GLY A 384 19.23 -14.95 -27.47
C GLY A 384 19.26 -13.45 -27.17
N TYR A 385 18.21 -12.90 -26.59
CA TYR A 385 18.22 -11.51 -26.13
C TYR A 385 19.03 -11.37 -24.86
N ARG A 386 19.84 -10.32 -24.76
CA ARG A 386 20.31 -9.79 -23.49
C ARG A 386 19.17 -9.01 -22.84
N THR A 387 18.96 -9.19 -21.54
CA THR A 387 17.82 -8.63 -20.82
C THR A 387 18.28 -7.62 -19.79
N GLU A 388 17.79 -6.39 -19.89
CA GLU A 388 18.19 -5.27 -19.03
C GLU A 388 16.98 -4.62 -18.37
N PHE A 389 17.06 -4.44 -17.07
CA PHE A 389 16.06 -3.71 -16.29
C PHE A 389 16.61 -2.34 -15.88
N TRP A 390 15.85 -1.28 -16.18
CA TRP A 390 16.17 0.11 -15.89
C TRP A 390 15.09 0.69 -14.99
N TYR A 391 15.45 1.12 -13.80
CA TYR A 391 14.49 1.64 -12.83
C TYR A 391 14.90 3.04 -12.37
N GLY A 392 14.00 4.01 -12.47
CA GLY A 392 14.23 5.38 -12.00
C GLY A 392 14.51 5.50 -10.51
N GLY A 393 14.11 4.51 -9.71
CA GLY A 393 14.35 4.40 -8.27
C GLY A 393 15.52 3.52 -7.88
N GLY A 394 15.56 3.12 -6.60
CA GLY A 394 16.58 2.23 -6.04
C GLY A 394 16.17 0.77 -6.05
N LEU A 395 17.04 -0.12 -6.48
CA LEU A 395 16.77 -1.57 -6.58
C LEU A 395 16.60 -2.27 -5.23
N GLY A 396 17.18 -1.75 -4.15
CA GLY A 396 16.97 -2.26 -2.79
C GLY A 396 15.54 -2.08 -2.28
N HIS A 397 14.74 -1.25 -2.96
CA HIS A 397 13.34 -1.04 -2.62
C HIS A 397 12.49 -2.23 -3.05
N GLY A 398 11.94 -2.96 -2.07
CA GLY A 398 11.12 -4.15 -2.34
C GLY A 398 11.93 -5.33 -2.88
N SER A 399 13.18 -5.45 -2.43
CA SER A 399 14.05 -6.60 -2.75
C SER A 399 14.23 -6.87 -4.25
N LEU A 400 14.04 -5.85 -5.09
CA LEU A 400 14.16 -5.98 -6.54
C LEU A 400 15.59 -6.40 -6.96
N GLU A 401 16.61 -6.01 -6.20
CA GLU A 401 18.01 -6.41 -6.42
C GLU A 401 18.22 -7.92 -6.36
N HIS A 402 17.37 -8.67 -5.63
CA HIS A 402 17.42 -10.13 -5.54
C HIS A 402 16.44 -10.79 -6.52
N PHE A 403 15.26 -10.21 -6.65
CA PHE A 403 14.17 -10.78 -7.45
C PHE A 403 14.42 -10.68 -8.96
N LEU A 404 14.87 -9.51 -9.46
CA LEU A 404 15.00 -9.30 -10.91
C LEU A 404 16.06 -10.18 -11.59
N PRO A 405 17.26 -10.37 -11.01
CA PRO A 405 18.21 -11.34 -11.56
C PRO A 405 17.65 -12.76 -11.56
N ALA A 406 16.93 -13.16 -10.50
CA ALA A 406 16.26 -14.46 -10.44
C ALA A 406 15.11 -14.59 -11.45
N ALA A 407 14.45 -13.48 -11.82
CA ALA A 407 13.47 -13.44 -12.88
C ALA A 407 14.08 -13.49 -14.30
N GLY A 408 15.41 -13.47 -14.44
CA GLY A 408 16.10 -13.64 -15.71
C GLY A 408 16.62 -12.36 -16.34
N PHE A 409 16.74 -11.25 -15.61
CA PHE A 409 17.44 -10.07 -16.10
C PHE A 409 18.95 -10.24 -15.95
N ASP A 410 19.71 -10.02 -17.04
CA ASP A 410 21.18 -10.11 -17.07
C ASP A 410 21.82 -8.88 -16.40
N ALA A 411 21.19 -7.72 -16.50
CA ALA A 411 21.65 -6.48 -15.88
C ALA A 411 20.48 -5.67 -15.31
N CYS A 412 20.71 -5.04 -14.16
CA CYS A 412 19.73 -4.18 -13.49
C CYS A 412 20.35 -2.83 -13.13
N HIS A 413 19.76 -1.75 -13.61
CA HIS A 413 20.27 -0.38 -13.48
C HIS A 413 19.33 0.46 -12.61
N SER A 414 19.87 1.00 -11.51
CA SER A 414 19.17 1.96 -10.65
C SER A 414 19.41 3.38 -11.15
N GLY A 415 18.39 4.22 -11.17
CA GLY A 415 18.53 5.64 -11.47
C GLY A 415 19.53 6.35 -10.55
N PHE A 416 19.64 5.91 -9.30
CA PHE A 416 20.61 6.47 -8.33
C PHE A 416 22.06 6.12 -8.66
N ASP A 417 22.30 5.01 -9.38
CA ASP A 417 23.63 4.56 -9.74
C ASP A 417 24.09 5.14 -11.09
N ILE A 418 23.17 5.30 -12.04
CA ILE A 418 23.50 5.75 -13.39
C ILE A 418 23.46 7.26 -13.57
N CYS A 419 22.70 8.00 -12.73
CA CYS A 419 22.58 9.43 -12.79
C CYS A 419 23.53 10.12 -11.78
N PRO A 420 23.91 11.41 -12.02
CA PRO A 420 24.71 12.18 -11.07
C PRO A 420 24.08 12.23 -9.66
N ALA A 421 24.92 12.28 -8.63
CA ALA A 421 24.47 12.28 -7.23
C ALA A 421 23.59 13.50 -6.87
N ASP A 422 23.70 14.60 -7.60
CA ASP A 422 22.92 15.83 -7.47
C ASP A 422 21.74 15.91 -8.44
N ALA A 423 21.46 14.84 -9.19
CA ALA A 423 20.32 14.79 -10.10
C ALA A 423 19.00 15.05 -9.35
N PRO A 424 18.09 15.84 -9.95
CA PRO A 424 16.80 16.12 -9.34
C PRO A 424 15.99 14.83 -9.17
N ARG A 425 15.38 14.67 -7.98
CA ARG A 425 14.69 13.44 -7.61
C ARG A 425 13.46 13.68 -6.77
N THR A 426 12.53 12.76 -6.83
CA THR A 426 11.46 12.59 -5.86
C THR A 426 11.96 11.73 -4.69
N TRP A 427 11.07 11.41 -3.75
CA TRP A 427 11.40 10.45 -2.70
C TRP A 427 11.56 9.01 -3.24
N LEU A 428 10.94 8.69 -4.38
CA LEU A 428 10.95 7.34 -4.98
C LEU A 428 12.11 7.15 -5.96
N GLY A 429 12.44 8.19 -6.75
CA GLY A 429 13.46 8.05 -7.78
C GLY A 429 13.87 9.38 -8.44
N ILE A 430 14.78 9.27 -9.38
CA ILE A 430 15.25 10.37 -10.24
C ILE A 430 14.08 10.84 -11.11
N TYR A 431 14.02 12.13 -11.43
CA TYR A 431 13.02 12.67 -12.37
C TYR A 431 13.07 11.95 -13.71
N ASP A 432 11.91 11.54 -14.23
CA ASP A 432 11.80 10.65 -15.40
C ASP A 432 12.59 11.16 -16.61
N HIS A 433 12.52 12.47 -16.95
CA HIS A 433 13.30 13.00 -18.08
C HIS A 433 14.82 12.87 -17.88
N VAL A 434 15.32 13.02 -16.64
CA VAL A 434 16.76 12.87 -16.34
C VAL A 434 17.17 11.41 -16.42
N PHE A 435 16.38 10.53 -15.81
CA PHE A 435 16.62 9.10 -15.83
C PHE A 435 16.57 8.52 -17.24
N LEU A 436 15.52 8.83 -18.01
CA LEU A 436 15.33 8.31 -19.36
C LEU A 436 16.38 8.83 -20.34
N ASN A 437 16.76 10.13 -20.25
CA ASN A 437 17.85 10.66 -21.07
C ASN A 437 19.16 9.94 -20.78
N ARG A 438 19.47 9.69 -19.49
CA ARG A 438 20.68 8.95 -19.12
C ARG A 438 20.64 7.50 -19.58
N ALA A 439 19.51 6.84 -19.47
CA ALA A 439 19.31 5.48 -20.01
C ALA A 439 19.51 5.46 -21.53
N ALA A 440 18.95 6.43 -22.26
CA ALA A 440 19.14 6.54 -23.71
C ALA A 440 20.60 6.73 -24.12
N GLU A 441 21.36 7.55 -23.38
CA GLU A 441 22.82 7.70 -23.59
C GLU A 441 23.53 6.38 -23.43
N LEU A 442 23.31 5.69 -22.29
CA LEU A 442 23.97 4.41 -21.99
C LEU A 442 23.60 3.32 -22.98
N ILE A 443 22.33 3.25 -23.40
CA ILE A 443 21.89 2.28 -24.41
C ILE A 443 22.60 2.52 -25.76
N ARG A 444 22.79 3.76 -26.16
CA ARG A 444 23.53 4.10 -27.39
C ARG A 444 25.05 3.85 -27.28
N GLU A 445 25.62 3.95 -26.09
CA GLU A 445 27.03 3.63 -25.83
C GLU A 445 27.29 2.12 -25.84
N GLN A 446 26.25 1.30 -25.67
CA GLN A 446 26.37 -0.16 -25.71
C GLN A 446 26.44 -0.62 -27.17
N ASP A 447 27.62 -1.04 -27.60
CA ASP A 447 27.79 -1.69 -28.90
C ASP A 447 27.40 -3.18 -28.76
N ALA A 448 26.10 -3.45 -28.94
CA ALA A 448 25.56 -4.78 -28.75
C ALA A 448 25.47 -5.52 -30.10
N ASP A 449 26.30 -6.53 -30.30
CA ASP A 449 26.17 -7.45 -31.43
C ASP A 449 24.94 -8.35 -31.33
N GLN A 450 24.45 -8.61 -30.09
CA GLN A 450 23.27 -9.42 -29.83
C GLN A 450 22.01 -8.56 -29.61
N PRO A 451 20.80 -9.10 -29.85
CA PRO A 451 19.56 -8.37 -29.58
C PRO A 451 19.38 -8.12 -28.07
N VAL A 452 18.74 -6.99 -27.74
CA VAL A 452 18.58 -6.53 -26.35
C VAL A 452 17.11 -6.22 -26.05
N PHE A 453 16.66 -6.70 -24.91
CA PHE A 453 15.39 -6.33 -24.28
C PHE A 453 15.64 -5.34 -23.15
N HIS A 454 15.09 -4.14 -23.28
CA HIS A 454 15.16 -3.09 -22.29
C HIS A 454 13.80 -2.93 -21.61
N PHE A 455 13.73 -3.22 -20.31
CA PHE A 455 12.57 -2.94 -19.48
C PHE A 455 12.83 -1.66 -18.69
N LEU A 456 12.19 -0.56 -19.04
CA LEU A 456 12.36 0.75 -18.40
C LEU A 456 11.15 1.08 -17.53
N TYR A 457 11.38 1.39 -16.26
CA TYR A 457 10.34 1.70 -15.31
C TYR A 457 10.54 3.08 -14.68
N THR A 458 9.56 3.97 -14.84
CA THR A 458 9.60 5.36 -14.35
C THR A 458 9.03 5.49 -12.94
N THR A 459 9.17 6.67 -12.31
CA THR A 459 8.79 6.87 -10.91
C THR A 459 8.12 8.21 -10.60
N SER A 460 8.16 9.18 -11.51
CA SER A 460 7.85 10.57 -11.15
C SER A 460 6.37 10.86 -10.95
N ASN A 461 5.49 10.12 -11.60
CA ASN A 461 4.03 10.30 -11.45
C ASN A 461 3.47 9.63 -10.18
N HIS A 462 4.29 9.48 -9.16
CA HIS A 462 3.92 8.89 -7.87
C HIS A 462 3.57 9.97 -6.84
N GLY A 463 2.57 9.69 -6.00
CA GLY A 463 2.27 10.54 -4.84
C GLY A 463 3.49 10.73 -3.91
N PRO A 464 3.60 11.85 -3.25
CA PRO A 464 2.66 12.96 -3.06
C PRO A 464 2.82 14.12 -4.07
N TYR A 465 3.36 13.90 -5.26
CA TYR A 465 3.40 14.85 -6.40
C TYR A 465 4.06 16.19 -6.08
N HIS A 466 5.24 16.21 -5.47
CA HIS A 466 5.92 17.44 -5.01
C HIS A 466 6.87 18.08 -6.03
N MET A 467 6.87 17.60 -7.26
CA MET A 467 7.71 18.17 -8.29
C MET A 467 7.30 19.61 -8.64
N PRO A 468 8.25 20.48 -8.96
CA PRO A 468 7.97 21.87 -9.34
C PRO A 468 7.49 21.94 -10.80
N MET A 469 6.22 21.63 -11.04
CA MET A 469 5.64 21.48 -12.37
C MET A 469 5.78 22.72 -13.24
N ASP A 470 5.73 23.91 -12.65
CA ASP A 470 6.00 25.19 -13.31
C ASP A 470 7.41 25.25 -13.93
N LYS A 471 8.42 24.75 -13.21
CA LYS A 471 9.80 24.69 -13.71
C LYS A 471 10.02 23.58 -14.74
N LEU A 472 9.14 22.58 -14.74
CA LEU A 472 9.15 21.46 -15.69
C LEU A 472 8.30 21.74 -16.95
N GLY A 473 7.77 22.95 -17.08
CA GLY A 473 7.09 23.43 -18.28
C GLY A 473 5.58 23.15 -18.30
N PHE A 474 5.00 22.66 -17.20
CA PHE A 474 3.56 22.50 -17.11
C PHE A 474 2.87 23.84 -16.91
N ASP A 475 2.03 24.19 -17.85
CA ASP A 475 1.16 25.36 -17.81
C ASP A 475 -0.29 24.91 -18.02
N MET A 476 -1.09 24.95 -16.96
CA MET A 476 -2.47 24.47 -16.99
C MET A 476 -3.36 25.29 -17.94
N ASP A 477 -3.11 26.60 -18.06
CA ASP A 477 -3.88 27.46 -18.98
C ASP A 477 -3.60 27.10 -20.45
N ARG A 478 -2.41 26.59 -20.75
CA ARG A 478 -2.02 26.11 -22.08
C ARG A 478 -2.49 24.67 -22.35
N VAL A 479 -2.26 23.78 -21.39
CA VAL A 479 -2.52 22.33 -21.58
C VAL A 479 -4.01 22.03 -21.53
N MET A 480 -4.75 22.60 -20.60
CA MET A 480 -6.17 22.33 -20.38
C MET A 480 -7.00 23.61 -20.20
N PRO A 481 -7.08 24.48 -21.20
CA PRO A 481 -7.75 25.79 -21.08
C PRO A 481 -9.22 25.69 -20.67
N ALA A 482 -9.90 24.62 -21.02
CA ALA A 482 -11.30 24.40 -20.66
C ALA A 482 -11.51 24.25 -19.15
N TRP A 483 -10.50 23.75 -18.40
CA TRP A 483 -10.60 23.39 -16.99
C TRP A 483 -9.70 24.22 -16.07
N SER A 484 -8.74 24.95 -16.63
CA SER A 484 -7.74 25.71 -15.87
C SER A 484 -8.37 26.70 -14.87
N GLY A 485 -9.43 27.39 -15.29
CA GLY A 485 -10.16 28.35 -14.44
C GLY A 485 -10.68 27.76 -13.14
N GLN A 486 -11.01 26.48 -13.12
CA GLN A 486 -11.54 25.75 -11.97
C GLN A 486 -10.45 25.04 -11.17
N LEU A 487 -9.44 24.48 -11.84
CA LEU A 487 -8.44 23.59 -11.24
C LEU A 487 -7.18 24.28 -10.78
N LYS A 488 -6.79 25.42 -11.35
CA LYS A 488 -5.50 26.08 -11.07
C LYS A 488 -5.31 26.56 -9.63
N HIS A 489 -6.39 26.74 -8.89
CA HIS A 489 -6.34 27.14 -7.48
C HIS A 489 -6.26 25.94 -6.53
N ASP A 490 -6.50 24.73 -7.01
CA ASP A 490 -6.32 23.49 -6.26
C ASP A 490 -4.90 22.97 -6.45
N LYS A 491 -4.09 23.09 -5.40
CA LYS A 491 -2.67 22.67 -5.44
C LYS A 491 -2.51 21.17 -5.70
N MET A 492 -3.42 20.34 -5.22
CA MET A 492 -3.31 18.90 -5.40
C MET A 492 -3.68 18.50 -6.82
N ALA A 493 -4.80 19.04 -7.34
CA ALA A 493 -5.17 18.86 -8.75
C ALA A 493 -4.05 19.35 -9.68
N TRP A 494 -3.50 20.55 -9.45
CA TRP A 494 -2.41 21.09 -10.24
C TRP A 494 -1.17 20.17 -10.26
N ARG A 495 -0.79 19.62 -9.09
CA ARG A 495 0.38 18.74 -8.97
C ARG A 495 0.16 17.38 -9.63
N LYS A 496 -0.97 16.75 -9.38
CA LYS A 496 -1.29 15.43 -9.93
C LYS A 496 -1.45 15.49 -11.47
N LEU A 497 -2.23 16.45 -11.97
CA LEU A 497 -2.42 16.62 -13.41
C LEU A 497 -1.11 17.01 -14.11
N GLY A 498 -0.35 17.91 -13.48
CA GLY A 498 0.99 18.26 -13.97
C GLY A 498 1.94 17.06 -13.96
N GLY A 499 1.90 16.22 -12.93
CA GLY A 499 2.68 14.98 -12.84
C GLY A 499 2.34 14.00 -13.97
N CYS A 500 1.04 13.81 -14.24
CA CYS A 500 0.57 12.98 -15.33
C CYS A 500 1.05 13.50 -16.69
N TRP A 501 0.85 14.79 -16.97
CA TRP A 501 1.34 15.42 -18.20
C TRP A 501 2.87 15.30 -18.34
N TYR A 502 3.61 15.55 -17.28
CA TYR A 502 5.06 15.48 -17.27
C TYR A 502 5.58 14.07 -17.55
N ALA A 503 4.96 13.05 -16.95
CA ALA A 503 5.32 11.66 -17.20
C ALA A 503 5.08 11.26 -18.66
N ASP A 504 3.94 11.68 -19.23
CA ASP A 504 3.62 11.48 -20.65
C ASP A 504 4.68 12.09 -21.56
N GLN A 505 5.03 13.37 -21.34
CA GLN A 505 6.04 14.05 -22.15
C GLN A 505 7.41 13.37 -22.03
N SER A 506 7.81 12.94 -20.82
CA SER A 506 9.10 12.31 -20.56
C SER A 506 9.21 10.93 -21.24
N LEU A 507 8.16 10.10 -21.12
CA LEU A 507 8.10 8.80 -21.78
C LEU A 507 8.13 8.90 -23.30
N MET A 508 7.33 9.80 -23.86
CA MET A 508 7.23 9.91 -25.32
C MET A 508 8.45 10.58 -25.93
N HIS A 509 9.11 11.48 -25.23
CA HIS A 509 10.40 12.02 -25.67
C HIS A 509 11.44 10.91 -25.84
N PHE A 510 11.55 10.02 -24.85
CA PHE A 510 12.43 8.84 -24.93
C PHE A 510 12.05 7.94 -26.14
N VAL A 511 10.77 7.66 -26.31
CA VAL A 511 10.28 6.83 -27.44
C VAL A 511 10.66 7.46 -28.77
N GLU A 512 10.44 8.76 -28.96
CA GLU A 512 10.77 9.50 -30.20
C GLU A 512 12.27 9.47 -30.48
N GLU A 513 13.11 9.70 -29.45
CA GLU A 513 14.57 9.67 -29.54
C GLU A 513 15.09 8.27 -29.92
N MET A 514 14.57 7.22 -29.26
CA MET A 514 15.00 5.86 -29.53
C MET A 514 14.47 5.31 -30.85
N ARG A 515 13.27 5.73 -31.30
CA ARG A 515 12.79 5.42 -32.65
C ARG A 515 13.65 6.03 -33.74
N ALA A 516 14.16 7.25 -33.51
CA ALA A 516 15.06 7.88 -34.46
C ALA A 516 16.42 7.16 -34.53
N ALA A 517 16.92 6.64 -33.42
CA ALA A 517 18.18 5.90 -33.33
C ALA A 517 18.05 4.44 -33.82
N TYR A 518 16.93 3.81 -33.54
CA TYR A 518 16.68 2.37 -33.78
C TYR A 518 15.29 2.18 -34.42
N PRO A 519 15.11 2.52 -35.70
CA PRO A 519 13.78 2.58 -36.36
C PRO A 519 13.08 1.23 -36.45
N ASP A 520 13.83 0.12 -36.50
CA ASP A 520 13.29 -1.25 -36.62
C ASP A 520 13.10 -1.93 -35.25
N SER A 521 12.90 -1.13 -34.19
CA SER A 521 12.70 -1.63 -32.83
C SER A 521 11.22 -1.78 -32.49
N LEU A 522 10.93 -2.69 -31.60
CA LEU A 522 9.61 -2.83 -30.98
C LEU A 522 9.53 -1.94 -29.73
N PHE A 523 8.53 -1.09 -29.70
CA PHE A 523 8.20 -0.25 -28.55
C PHE A 523 6.88 -0.71 -27.93
N ILE A 524 6.89 -1.04 -26.65
CA ILE A 524 5.70 -1.38 -25.86
C ILE A 524 5.61 -0.36 -24.73
N VAL A 525 4.53 0.39 -24.67
CA VAL A 525 4.28 1.42 -23.65
C VAL A 525 3.02 1.04 -22.88
N THR A 526 3.14 0.89 -21.58
CA THR A 526 2.00 0.61 -20.70
C THR A 526 2.21 1.29 -19.34
N GLY A 527 1.15 1.44 -18.58
CA GLY A 527 1.27 1.87 -17.18
C GLY A 527 1.26 0.69 -16.24
N ASP A 528 1.85 0.85 -15.08
CA ASP A 528 1.88 -0.18 -14.04
C ASP A 528 0.49 -0.42 -13.42
N HIS A 529 -0.26 0.63 -13.15
CA HIS A 529 -1.64 0.58 -12.66
C HIS A 529 -2.38 1.90 -12.92
N SER A 530 -3.67 1.94 -12.60
CA SER A 530 -4.43 3.20 -12.57
C SER A 530 -4.25 3.91 -11.23
N THR A 531 -4.14 5.23 -11.24
CA THR A 531 -4.03 6.06 -10.04
C THR A 531 -5.31 6.81 -9.68
N GLY A 532 -6.39 6.59 -10.43
CA GLY A 532 -7.59 7.40 -10.33
C GLY A 532 -7.35 8.87 -10.69
N LEU A 533 -8.06 9.40 -11.67
CA LEU A 533 -7.96 10.80 -12.02
C LEU A 533 -8.77 11.67 -11.05
N ILE A 534 -8.16 12.70 -10.59
CA ILE A 534 -8.57 13.65 -9.58
C ILE A 534 -9.79 14.50 -9.89
N PRO A 535 -10.14 14.84 -11.14
CA PRO A 535 -11.25 15.76 -11.38
C PRO A 535 -12.56 15.38 -10.69
N PHE A 536 -12.76 14.09 -10.40
CA PHE A 536 -13.95 13.61 -9.68
C PHE A 536 -13.92 13.89 -8.18
N GLU A 537 -12.75 13.84 -7.55
CA GLU A 537 -12.59 14.05 -6.12
C GLU A 537 -12.99 15.48 -5.72
N HIS A 538 -12.90 16.43 -6.68
CA HIS A 538 -13.17 17.84 -6.49
C HIS A 538 -14.48 18.31 -7.11
N GLY A 539 -15.30 17.39 -7.64
CA GLY A 539 -16.57 17.75 -8.29
C GLY A 539 -16.43 18.63 -9.53
N VAL A 540 -15.25 18.68 -10.12
CA VAL A 540 -14.96 19.56 -11.28
C VAL A 540 -15.54 19.00 -12.56
N ILE A 541 -15.55 17.67 -12.71
CA ILE A 541 -16.24 16.99 -13.80
C ILE A 541 -17.54 16.39 -13.26
N ASP A 542 -18.55 17.21 -13.19
CA ASP A 542 -19.89 16.87 -12.69
C ASP A 542 -20.69 15.97 -13.65
N ARG A 543 -19.99 15.35 -14.61
CA ARG A 543 -20.64 14.66 -15.73
C ARG A 543 -20.92 13.19 -15.48
N ARG A 544 -20.21 12.54 -14.56
CA ARG A 544 -20.45 11.17 -14.08
C ARG A 544 -19.69 10.89 -12.79
N GLU A 545 -20.14 9.87 -12.04
CA GLU A 545 -19.36 9.30 -10.95
C GLU A 545 -18.18 8.48 -11.51
N PRO A 546 -17.06 8.37 -10.75
CA PRO A 546 -15.94 7.49 -11.11
C PRO A 546 -16.46 6.06 -11.32
N SER A 547 -16.07 5.45 -12.42
CA SER A 547 -16.41 4.05 -12.70
C SER A 547 -15.26 3.13 -12.31
N LEU A 548 -15.54 1.83 -12.20
CA LEU A 548 -14.47 0.83 -12.02
C LEU A 548 -13.42 0.92 -13.12
N ARG A 549 -13.82 1.28 -14.35
CA ARG A 549 -12.93 1.49 -15.48
C ARG A 549 -11.85 2.55 -15.16
N ASP A 550 -12.24 3.66 -14.55
CA ASP A 550 -11.30 4.75 -14.21
C ASP A 550 -10.23 4.31 -13.20
N GLY A 551 -10.59 3.39 -12.30
CA GLY A 551 -9.68 2.89 -11.25
C GLY A 551 -8.91 1.62 -11.60
N LEU A 552 -9.33 0.87 -12.63
CA LEU A 552 -8.77 -0.46 -12.89
C LEU A 552 -7.89 -0.51 -14.15
N LEU A 553 -8.19 0.26 -15.20
CA LEU A 553 -7.52 0.11 -16.48
C LEU A 553 -6.23 0.91 -16.57
N THR A 554 -5.18 0.26 -17.05
CA THR A 554 -3.93 0.91 -17.46
C THR A 554 -3.90 1.12 -18.97
N SER A 555 -3.05 2.02 -19.46
CA SER A 555 -2.86 2.25 -20.88
C SER A 555 -2.04 1.13 -21.53
N PHE A 556 -2.22 0.92 -22.81
CA PHE A 556 -1.37 0.05 -23.61
C PHE A 556 -1.27 0.55 -25.06
N ALA A 557 -0.05 0.63 -25.56
CA ALA A 557 0.24 0.87 -26.96
C ALA A 557 1.52 0.13 -27.36
N MET A 558 1.55 -0.41 -28.59
CA MET A 558 2.71 -1.13 -29.13
C MET A 558 2.96 -0.66 -30.56
N HIS A 559 4.23 -0.39 -30.88
CA HIS A 559 4.65 0.13 -32.17
C HIS A 559 5.79 -0.69 -32.76
N HIS A 560 5.67 -1.03 -34.03
CA HIS A 560 6.75 -1.52 -34.89
C HIS A 560 6.41 -1.17 -36.36
N PRO A 561 7.38 -0.85 -37.24
CA PRO A 561 7.11 -0.47 -38.62
C PRO A 561 6.28 -1.48 -39.45
N GLU A 562 6.31 -2.74 -39.08
CA GLU A 562 5.56 -3.83 -39.74
C GLU A 562 4.17 -4.08 -39.11
N LEU A 563 3.83 -3.41 -38.00
CA LEU A 563 2.51 -3.55 -37.37
C LEU A 563 1.46 -2.71 -38.09
N THR A 564 0.23 -3.24 -38.12
CA THR A 564 -0.94 -2.52 -38.60
C THR A 564 -2.07 -2.57 -37.56
N PRO A 565 -2.85 -1.49 -37.36
CA PRO A 565 -3.92 -1.45 -36.38
C PRO A 565 -5.00 -2.53 -36.55
N GLU A 566 -5.17 -3.04 -37.76
CA GLU A 566 -6.16 -4.08 -38.08
C GLU A 566 -5.86 -5.44 -37.44
N ILE A 567 -4.65 -5.64 -36.93
CA ILE A 567 -4.25 -6.87 -36.23
C ILE A 567 -5.11 -7.10 -34.97
N LEU A 568 -5.58 -6.04 -34.33
CA LEU A 568 -6.47 -6.11 -33.16
C LEU A 568 -7.84 -5.50 -33.52
N ALA A 569 -8.75 -6.33 -34.02
CA ALA A 569 -10.09 -5.87 -34.39
C ALA A 569 -11.00 -5.71 -33.17
N GLY A 570 -11.65 -4.55 -33.04
CA GLY A 570 -12.82 -4.35 -32.18
C GLY A 570 -12.53 -4.09 -30.71
N ASN A 571 -13.43 -4.54 -29.81
CA ASN A 571 -13.37 -4.36 -28.36
C ASN A 571 -12.41 -5.36 -27.69
N THR A 572 -11.16 -5.41 -28.15
CA THR A 572 -10.15 -6.30 -27.58
C THR A 572 -9.93 -6.00 -26.10
N ILE A 573 -9.98 -7.03 -25.28
CA ILE A 573 -9.58 -6.98 -23.87
C ILE A 573 -8.20 -7.61 -23.75
N GLY A 574 -7.27 -6.89 -23.16
CA GLY A 574 -5.92 -7.37 -22.90
C GLY A 574 -5.48 -7.11 -21.48
N GLY A 575 -4.30 -7.57 -21.13
CA GLY A 575 -3.69 -7.31 -19.82
C GLY A 575 -2.20 -7.62 -19.83
N HIS A 576 -1.50 -7.23 -18.78
CA HIS A 576 -0.06 -7.44 -18.63
C HIS A 576 0.34 -8.90 -18.84
N MET A 577 -0.48 -9.85 -18.39
CA MET A 577 -0.19 -11.29 -18.57
C MET A 577 -0.24 -11.73 -20.04
N ASN A 578 -0.89 -10.96 -20.92
CA ASN A 578 -0.91 -11.25 -22.34
C ASN A 578 0.34 -10.74 -23.07
N ILE A 579 1.13 -9.84 -22.46
CA ILE A 579 2.34 -9.30 -23.09
C ILE A 579 3.42 -10.40 -23.15
N ALA A 580 3.61 -11.12 -22.04
CA ALA A 580 4.64 -12.17 -21.92
C ALA A 580 4.24 -13.50 -22.56
N GLY A 581 2.96 -13.84 -22.53
CA GLY A 581 2.43 -15.03 -23.19
C GLY A 581 1.85 -14.64 -24.54
N ALA A 582 2.22 -15.32 -25.58
CA ALA A 582 1.81 -15.12 -26.99
C ALA A 582 0.29 -15.15 -27.26
N GLN A 583 -0.54 -14.71 -26.31
CA GLN A 583 -1.99 -14.55 -26.48
C GLN A 583 -2.37 -13.25 -27.22
N LEU A 584 -1.42 -12.44 -27.56
CA LEU A 584 -1.54 -11.64 -28.77
C LEU A 584 -1.40 -12.61 -29.93
N GLU A 585 -2.37 -13.54 -30.10
CA GLU A 585 -2.35 -14.59 -31.14
C GLU A 585 -2.10 -14.01 -32.51
N ASP A 586 -2.32 -12.72 -32.69
CA ASP A 586 -2.07 -11.97 -33.90
C ASP A 586 -0.74 -11.19 -33.91
N ILE A 587 0.00 -11.12 -32.78
CA ILE A 587 1.28 -10.41 -32.70
C ILE A 587 2.31 -11.33 -32.02
N THR A 588 2.64 -12.40 -32.66
CA THR A 588 3.72 -13.26 -32.20
C THR A 588 5.05 -12.65 -32.65
N ILE A 589 5.83 -12.14 -31.69
CA ILE A 589 7.20 -11.67 -31.89
C ILE A 589 8.15 -12.85 -32.09
N LEU A 590 7.72 -14.06 -31.74
CA LEU A 590 8.55 -15.27 -31.66
C LEU A 590 7.91 -16.44 -32.38
#